data_1bc3f00e4c35b28acb6b31b2494b3be6
#
_entry.id   1bc3f00e4c35b28acb6b31b2494b3be6
#
_cell.length_a   1.000
_cell.length_b   1.000
_cell.length_c   1.000
_cell.angle_alpha   90.00
_cell.angle_beta   90.00
_cell.angle_gamma   90.00
#
_symmetry.space_group_name_H-M   'P 1'
#
loop_
_entity.id
_entity.type
_entity.pdbx_description
1 polymer ?
#
loop_
_entity_poly.entity_id
_entity_poly.type
_entity_poly.pdbx_seq_one_letter_code
_entity_poly.pdbx_strand_id
1 'polypeptide(L)'
;MPMWAKRYLQEIQRLEELLNQRLEELASLKAMHGLRGCNLSEKVQTSTKGDNLESAVIKCVELQDKVKAMIDEFVDKKNKVIAEIRLLGDQSYVEILYKRYIRYFSIKQIANDLRISENAVKCKLKRAEKRFERTIYRI
;
A
#
# COMPACT_ATOMS: atom_id res chain seq x y z
N MET A 1 4.87 6.77 26.53
CA MET A 1 4.88 7.46 25.22
C MET A 1 4.00 6.74 24.23
N PRO A 2 3.16 7.47 23.49
CA PRO A 2 2.38 6.83 22.43
C PRO A 2 3.32 6.29 21.35
N MET A 3 3.15 5.04 21.00
CA MET A 3 3.94 4.38 19.97
C MET A 3 3.45 4.82 18.59
N TRP A 4 4.06 5.86 18.04
CA TRP A 4 3.72 6.32 16.70
C TRP A 4 4.21 5.37 15.60
N ALA A 5 5.22 4.55 15.91
CA ALA A 5 5.81 3.62 14.92
C ALA A 5 4.78 2.68 14.34
N LYS A 6 3.92 2.12 15.18
CA LYS A 6 2.87 1.20 14.72
C LYS A 6 1.95 1.87 13.72
N ARG A 7 1.50 3.09 14.00
CA ARG A 7 0.63 3.85 13.09
C ARG A 7 1.34 4.19 11.80
N TYR A 8 2.58 4.63 11.91
CA TYR A 8 3.40 5.00 10.77
C TYR A 8 3.60 3.81 9.83
N LEU A 9 3.94 2.65 10.39
CA LEU A 9 4.16 1.43 9.61
C LEU A 9 2.85 0.89 9.03
N GLN A 10 1.74 1.00 9.75
CA GLN A 10 0.43 0.55 9.27
C GLN A 10 -0.13 1.43 8.14
N GLU A 11 0.38 2.63 7.99
CA GLU A 11 -0.09 3.55 6.96
C GLU A 11 0.16 3.02 5.54
N ILE A 12 1.20 2.20 5.36
CA ILE A 12 1.48 1.56 4.06
C ILE A 12 0.32 0.66 3.66
N GLN A 13 -0.16 -0.17 4.57
CA GLN A 13 -1.29 -1.07 4.31
C GLN A 13 -2.55 -0.28 4.04
N ARG A 14 -2.78 0.79 4.79
CA ARG A 14 -3.94 1.67 4.59
C ARG A 14 -3.92 2.30 3.19
N LEU A 15 -2.78 2.79 2.75
CA LEU A 15 -2.63 3.36 1.41
C LEU A 15 -2.86 2.32 0.33
N GLU A 16 -2.36 1.11 0.52
CA GLU A 16 -2.58 0.02 -0.44
C GLU A 16 -4.06 -0.37 -0.52
N GLU A 17 -4.73 -0.46 0.62
CA GLU A 17 -6.18 -0.74 0.65
C GLU A 17 -6.98 0.34 -0.09
N LEU A 18 -6.64 1.61 0.14
CA LEU A 18 -7.30 2.72 -0.54
C LEU A 18 -7.02 2.68 -2.04
N LEU A 19 -5.78 2.39 -2.43
CA LEU A 19 -5.39 2.24 -3.83
C LEU A 19 -6.19 1.12 -4.50
N ASN A 20 -6.31 -0.03 -3.83
CA ASN A 20 -7.06 -1.17 -4.36
C ASN A 20 -8.54 -0.83 -4.53
N GLN A 21 -9.13 -0.07 -3.62
CA GLN A 21 -10.51 0.41 -3.75
C GLN A 21 -10.68 1.30 -4.98
N ARG A 22 -9.73 2.18 -5.24
CA ARG A 22 -9.77 3.05 -6.42
C ARG A 22 -9.58 2.26 -7.72
N LEU A 23 -8.73 1.24 -7.69
CA LEU A 23 -8.55 0.34 -8.84
C LEU A 23 -9.82 -0.44 -9.15
N GLU A 24 -10.51 -0.94 -8.11
CA GLU A 24 -11.80 -1.62 -8.27
C GLU A 24 -12.86 -0.68 -8.85
N GLU A 25 -12.92 0.55 -8.35
CA GLU A 25 -13.85 1.57 -8.84
C GLU A 25 -13.59 1.86 -10.32
N LEU A 26 -12.32 2.01 -10.70
CA LEU A 26 -11.93 2.24 -12.09
C LEU A 26 -12.33 1.05 -12.97
N ALA A 27 -12.05 -0.18 -12.53
CA ALA A 27 -12.42 -1.39 -13.25
C ALA A 27 -13.94 -1.49 -13.44
N SER A 28 -14.71 -1.15 -12.40
CA SER A 28 -16.17 -1.14 -12.46
C SER A 28 -16.70 -0.13 -13.47
N LEU A 29 -16.13 1.08 -13.48
CA LEU A 29 -16.53 2.11 -14.43
C LEU A 29 -16.22 1.69 -15.86
N LYS A 30 -15.05 1.11 -16.11
CA LYS A 30 -14.68 0.61 -17.43
C LYS A 30 -15.60 -0.50 -17.89
N ALA A 31 -15.91 -1.45 -17.02
CA ALA A 31 -16.81 -2.57 -17.33
C ALA A 31 -18.22 -2.09 -17.64
N MET A 32 -18.74 -1.14 -16.84
CA MET A 32 -20.08 -0.59 -17.00
C MET A 32 -20.27 0.07 -18.36
N HIS A 33 -19.25 0.72 -18.89
CA HIS A 33 -19.32 1.46 -20.16
C HIS A 33 -18.64 0.74 -21.34
N GLY A 34 -18.31 -0.55 -21.17
CA GLY A 34 -17.67 -1.33 -22.23
C GLY A 34 -16.25 -0.93 -22.55
N LEU A 35 -15.57 -0.25 -21.64
CA LEU A 35 -14.20 0.25 -21.83
C LEU A 35 -13.15 -0.71 -21.27
N ARG A 36 -13.54 -1.92 -20.92
CA ARG A 36 -12.68 -2.91 -20.30
C ARG A 36 -11.49 -3.26 -21.20
N GLY A 37 -10.29 -3.21 -20.64
CA GLY A 37 -9.07 -3.55 -21.34
C GLY A 37 -8.59 -2.50 -22.33
N CYS A 38 -9.18 -1.31 -22.35
CA CYS A 38 -8.84 -0.25 -23.27
C CYS A 38 -7.88 0.79 -22.67
N ASN A 39 -6.99 1.30 -23.50
CA ASN A 39 -6.20 2.48 -23.15
C ASN A 39 -7.06 3.71 -23.39
N LEU A 40 -7.53 4.35 -22.32
CA LEU A 40 -8.47 5.45 -22.40
C LEU A 40 -7.90 6.72 -23.04
N SER A 41 -6.58 6.92 -22.93
CA SER A 41 -5.96 8.11 -23.51
C SER A 41 -6.00 8.11 -25.04
N GLU A 42 -6.05 6.94 -25.68
CA GLU A 42 -6.19 6.82 -27.14
C GLU A 42 -7.64 6.94 -27.58
N LYS A 43 -8.58 6.54 -26.73
CA LYS A 43 -10.01 6.52 -27.06
C LYS A 43 -10.70 7.87 -26.99
N VAL A 44 -10.13 8.84 -26.33
CA VAL A 44 -10.70 10.18 -26.22
C VAL A 44 -10.85 10.85 -27.59
N GLN A 45 -10.09 10.38 -28.58
CA GLN A 45 -10.13 10.92 -29.94
C GLN A 45 -11.18 10.27 -30.86
N THR A 46 -11.79 9.17 -30.47
CA THR A 46 -12.81 8.53 -31.29
C THR A 46 -14.17 9.19 -31.08
N SER A 47 -14.86 9.48 -32.18
CA SER A 47 -16.20 10.05 -32.11
C SER A 47 -17.15 9.08 -31.40
N THR A 48 -17.71 9.51 -30.30
CA THR A 48 -18.58 8.71 -29.48
C THR A 48 -20.04 8.98 -29.82
N LYS A 49 -20.85 7.93 -29.78
CA LYS A 49 -22.28 8.07 -29.97
C LYS A 49 -22.92 8.50 -28.63
N GLY A 50 -23.14 9.79 -28.48
CA GLY A 50 -23.88 10.35 -27.36
C GLY A 50 -23.02 10.88 -26.22
N ASP A 51 -23.55 11.88 -25.54
CA ASP A 51 -22.88 12.62 -24.47
C ASP A 51 -22.53 11.76 -23.26
N ASN A 52 -23.33 10.70 -22.99
CA ASN A 52 -23.12 9.83 -21.83
C ASN A 52 -21.84 9.02 -21.91
N LEU A 53 -21.50 8.53 -23.10
CA LEU A 53 -20.26 7.76 -23.28
C LEU A 53 -19.03 8.66 -23.18
N GLU A 54 -19.08 9.84 -23.77
CA GLU A 54 -18.02 10.82 -23.68
C GLU A 54 -17.76 11.24 -22.24
N SER A 55 -18.82 11.54 -21.49
CA SER A 55 -18.74 11.89 -20.07
C SER A 55 -18.16 10.74 -19.25
N ALA A 56 -18.55 9.50 -19.56
CA ALA A 56 -18.03 8.31 -18.89
C ALA A 56 -16.53 8.11 -19.14
N VAL A 57 -16.09 8.33 -20.37
CA VAL A 57 -14.66 8.24 -20.75
C VAL A 57 -13.85 9.30 -19.98
N ILE A 58 -14.36 10.54 -19.91
CA ILE A 58 -13.69 11.63 -19.19
C ILE A 58 -13.53 11.25 -17.70
N LYS A 59 -14.59 10.74 -17.07
CA LYS A 59 -14.55 10.31 -15.67
C LYS A 59 -13.52 9.19 -15.44
N CYS A 60 -13.48 8.22 -16.37
CA CYS A 60 -12.50 7.14 -16.29
C CYS A 60 -11.08 7.63 -16.42
N VAL A 61 -10.81 8.57 -17.34
CA VAL A 61 -9.48 9.16 -17.52
C VAL A 61 -9.07 9.92 -16.25
N GLU A 62 -9.96 10.72 -15.70
CA GLU A 62 -9.69 11.47 -14.47
C GLU A 62 -9.36 10.54 -13.31
N LEU A 63 -10.13 9.46 -13.15
CA LEU A 63 -9.88 8.48 -12.09
C LEU A 63 -8.58 7.72 -12.34
N GLN A 64 -8.28 7.36 -13.59
CA GLN A 64 -7.03 6.72 -13.96
C GLN A 64 -5.82 7.58 -13.61
N ASP A 65 -5.89 8.88 -13.85
CA ASP A 65 -4.82 9.82 -13.51
C ASP A 65 -4.62 9.92 -11.99
N LYS A 66 -5.71 9.94 -11.23
CA LYS A 66 -5.66 9.91 -9.76
C LYS A 66 -5.03 8.63 -9.25
N VAL A 67 -5.39 7.49 -9.84
CA VAL A 67 -4.83 6.19 -9.48
C VAL A 67 -3.33 6.14 -9.74
N LYS A 68 -2.88 6.66 -10.87
CA LYS A 68 -1.43 6.75 -11.18
C LYS A 68 -0.68 7.55 -10.13
N ALA A 69 -1.21 8.71 -9.73
CA ALA A 69 -0.62 9.54 -8.70
C ALA A 69 -0.56 8.81 -7.35
N MET A 70 -1.62 8.07 -7.01
CA MET A 70 -1.67 7.28 -5.79
C MET A 70 -0.66 6.12 -5.80
N ILE A 71 -0.46 5.48 -6.95
CA ILE A 71 0.55 4.42 -7.09
C ILE A 71 1.94 4.99 -6.83
N ASP A 72 2.26 6.14 -7.44
CA ASP A 72 3.57 6.78 -7.27
C ASP A 72 3.81 7.14 -5.80
N GLU A 73 2.83 7.72 -5.14
CA GLU A 73 2.88 8.06 -3.72
C GLU A 73 3.07 6.82 -2.85
N PHE A 74 2.32 5.75 -3.13
CA PHE A 74 2.42 4.49 -2.41
C PHE A 74 3.79 3.85 -2.55
N VAL A 75 4.32 3.78 -3.77
CA VAL A 75 5.63 3.19 -4.06
C VAL A 75 6.74 3.97 -3.34
N ASP A 76 6.70 5.30 -3.42
CA ASP A 76 7.68 6.17 -2.78
C ASP A 76 7.67 5.98 -1.26
N LYS A 77 6.49 5.95 -0.66
CA LYS A 77 6.35 5.77 0.79
C LYS A 77 6.80 4.39 1.22
N LYS A 78 6.42 3.36 0.48
CA LYS A 78 6.83 1.98 0.77
C LYS A 78 8.34 1.83 0.73
N ASN A 79 8.98 2.37 -0.30
CA ASN A 79 10.43 2.33 -0.44
C ASN A 79 11.13 3.08 0.69
N LYS A 80 10.60 4.23 1.07
CA LYS A 80 11.11 5.01 2.20
C LYS A 80 11.05 4.22 3.50
N VAL A 81 9.92 3.59 3.79
CA VAL A 81 9.75 2.82 5.03
C VAL A 81 10.65 1.59 5.02
N ILE A 82 10.81 0.90 3.89
CA ILE A 82 11.72 -0.24 3.79
C ILE A 82 13.16 0.20 4.10
N ALA A 83 13.59 1.32 3.54
CA ALA A 83 14.92 1.88 3.82
C ALA A 83 15.09 2.20 5.31
N GLU A 84 14.07 2.81 5.92
CA GLU A 84 14.07 3.13 7.35
C GLU A 84 14.15 1.88 8.23
N ILE A 85 13.41 0.82 7.88
CA ILE A 85 13.46 -0.46 8.58
C ILE A 85 14.87 -1.04 8.52
N ARG A 86 15.53 -0.96 7.37
CA ARG A 86 16.89 -1.48 7.19
C ARG A 86 17.94 -0.72 8.03
N LEU A 87 17.65 0.52 8.41
CA LEU A 87 18.54 1.31 9.27
C LEU A 87 18.65 0.76 10.68
N LEU A 88 17.76 -0.14 11.10
CA LEU A 88 17.81 -0.74 12.44
C LEU A 88 19.10 -1.52 12.72
N GLY A 89 19.69 -2.10 11.70
CA GLY A 89 20.93 -2.84 11.84
C GLY A 89 20.81 -4.23 12.47
N ASP A 90 19.72 -4.51 13.18
CA ASP A 90 19.46 -5.83 13.76
C ASP A 90 18.61 -6.63 12.78
N GLN A 91 19.19 -7.65 12.19
CA GLN A 91 18.51 -8.44 11.14
C GLN A 91 17.22 -9.08 11.63
N SER A 92 17.16 -9.51 12.90
CA SER A 92 15.94 -10.13 13.42
C SER A 92 14.79 -9.13 13.52
N TYR A 93 15.09 -7.89 13.89
CA TYR A 93 14.08 -6.83 13.94
C TYR A 93 13.66 -6.39 12.54
N VAL A 94 14.62 -6.27 11.63
CA VAL A 94 14.34 -5.95 10.22
C VAL A 94 13.38 -6.99 9.63
N GLU A 95 13.68 -8.26 9.84
CA GLU A 95 12.87 -9.36 9.31
C GLU A 95 11.45 -9.35 9.83
N ILE A 96 11.28 -9.19 11.15
CA ILE A 96 9.93 -9.23 11.75
C ILE A 96 9.08 -8.02 11.32
N LEU A 97 9.67 -6.84 11.26
CA LEU A 97 8.97 -5.64 10.79
C LEU A 97 8.61 -5.75 9.32
N TYR A 98 9.51 -6.25 8.51
CA TYR A 98 9.26 -6.45 7.09
C TYR A 98 8.08 -7.44 6.87
N LYS A 99 8.09 -8.57 7.55
CA LYS A 99 7.03 -9.56 7.44
C LYS A 99 5.68 -8.99 7.89
N ARG A 100 5.65 -8.26 8.99
CA ARG A 100 4.41 -7.73 9.54
C ARG A 100 3.84 -6.58 8.74
N TYR A 101 4.67 -5.62 8.35
CA TYR A 101 4.20 -4.35 7.79
C TYR A 101 4.35 -4.20 6.28
N ILE A 102 5.28 -4.91 5.68
CA ILE A 102 5.47 -4.86 4.22
C ILE A 102 4.77 -6.04 3.54
N ARG A 103 4.88 -7.23 4.10
CA ARG A 103 4.24 -8.44 3.57
C ARG A 103 2.88 -8.73 4.18
N TYR A 104 2.48 -7.97 5.20
CA TYR A 104 1.18 -8.07 5.89
C TYR A 104 0.89 -9.43 6.50
N PHE A 105 1.92 -10.11 7.00
CA PHE A 105 1.74 -11.38 7.70
C PHE A 105 1.01 -11.17 9.02
N SER A 106 0.10 -12.08 9.35
CA SER A 106 -0.54 -12.12 10.68
C SER A 106 0.49 -12.60 11.72
N ILE A 107 0.18 -12.35 12.98
CA ILE A 107 1.02 -12.83 14.10
C ILE A 107 1.21 -14.35 14.01
N LYS A 108 0.14 -15.08 13.69
CA LYS A 108 0.16 -16.53 13.52
C LYS A 108 1.09 -16.98 12.40
N GLN A 109 1.03 -16.29 11.26
CA GLN A 109 1.90 -16.60 10.11
C GLN A 109 3.37 -16.36 10.44
N ILE A 110 3.67 -15.27 11.15
CA ILE A 110 5.04 -14.97 11.57
C ILE A 110 5.53 -16.02 12.56
N ALA A 111 4.67 -16.42 13.52
CA ALA A 111 5.00 -17.44 14.49
C ALA A 111 5.36 -18.77 13.82
N ASN A 112 4.56 -19.19 12.83
CA ASN A 112 4.82 -20.41 12.07
C ASN A 112 6.11 -20.31 11.26
N ASP A 113 6.34 -19.16 10.64
CA ASP A 113 7.52 -18.93 9.80
C ASP A 113 8.83 -18.92 10.60
N LEU A 114 8.81 -18.29 11.76
CA LEU A 114 9.97 -18.19 12.64
C LEU A 114 10.06 -19.35 13.63
N ARG A 115 9.07 -20.21 13.69
CA ARG A 115 8.99 -21.36 14.61
C ARG A 115 9.09 -20.96 16.07
N ILE A 116 8.37 -19.90 16.44
CA ILE A 116 8.26 -19.41 17.81
C ILE A 116 6.78 -19.26 18.18
N SER A 117 6.49 -19.02 19.45
CA SER A 117 5.10 -18.81 19.90
C SER A 117 4.56 -17.46 19.45
N GLU A 118 3.24 -17.33 19.37
CA GLU A 118 2.60 -16.05 19.05
C GLU A 118 2.95 -14.97 20.07
N ASN A 119 3.04 -15.33 21.36
CA ASN A 119 3.44 -14.38 22.40
C ASN A 119 4.87 -13.89 22.19
N ALA A 120 5.78 -14.79 21.79
CA ALA A 120 7.16 -14.41 21.46
C ALA A 120 7.19 -13.45 20.28
N VAL A 121 6.35 -13.67 19.27
CA VAL A 121 6.23 -12.76 18.11
C VAL A 121 5.76 -11.37 18.58
N LYS A 122 4.72 -11.33 19.40
CA LYS A 122 4.18 -10.06 19.92
C LYS A 122 5.23 -9.27 20.70
N CYS A 123 5.98 -9.95 21.56
CA CYS A 123 7.04 -9.32 22.35
C CYS A 123 8.17 -8.80 21.46
N LYS A 124 8.61 -9.61 20.51
CA LYS A 124 9.69 -9.25 19.59
C LYS A 124 9.25 -8.09 18.68
N LEU A 125 8.02 -8.14 18.20
CA LEU A 125 7.46 -7.08 17.36
C LEU A 125 7.42 -5.75 18.11
N LYS A 126 7.00 -5.77 19.37
CA LYS A 126 6.95 -4.59 20.22
C LYS A 126 8.34 -3.98 20.43
N ARG A 127 9.33 -4.84 20.68
CA ARG A 127 10.74 -4.40 20.79
C ARG A 127 11.27 -3.81 19.51
N ALA A 128 10.93 -4.44 18.37
CA ALA A 128 11.33 -3.95 17.05
C ALA A 128 10.71 -2.59 16.76
N GLU A 129 9.44 -2.40 17.09
CA GLU A 129 8.74 -1.12 16.93
C GLU A 129 9.39 -0.02 17.78
N LYS A 130 9.77 -0.32 19.01
CA LYS A 130 10.47 0.64 19.87
C LYS A 130 11.83 0.99 19.30
N ARG A 131 12.56 0.00 18.80
CA ARG A 131 13.85 0.21 18.17
C ARG A 131 13.71 1.10 16.94
N PHE A 132 12.67 0.86 16.14
CA PHE A 132 12.36 1.68 14.98
C PHE A 132 12.09 3.13 15.37
N GLU A 133 11.29 3.36 16.39
CA GLU A 133 11.02 4.73 16.88
C GLU A 133 12.31 5.45 17.26
N ARG A 134 13.18 4.80 18.03
CA ARG A 134 14.43 5.40 18.46
C ARG A 134 15.34 5.71 17.28
N THR A 135 15.43 4.80 16.35
CA THR A 135 16.31 4.94 15.18
C THR A 135 15.85 6.07 14.28
N ILE A 136 14.57 6.13 13.98
CA ILE A 136 14.02 7.14 13.07
C ILE A 136 13.92 8.50 13.75
N TYR A 137 13.57 8.54 15.03
CA TYR A 137 13.47 9.80 15.77
C TYR A 137 14.81 10.55 15.86
N ARG A 138 15.92 9.82 15.86
CA ARG A 138 17.25 10.41 15.93
C ARG A 138 17.77 10.95 14.60
N ILE A 139 17.10 10.61 13.53
CA ILE A 139 17.43 11.12 12.20
C ILE A 139 16.65 12.41 11.94
#